data_81718c5a493e68e39bbfc226df67c62e
#
_entry.id   81718c5a493e68e39bbfc226df67c62e
#
_cell.length_a   1.000
_cell.length_b   1.000
_cell.length_c   1.000
_cell.angle_alpha   90.00
_cell.angle_beta   90.00
_cell.angle_gamma   90.00
#
_symmetry.space_group_name_H-M   'P 1'
#
loop_
_entity.id
_entity.type
_entity.pdbx_description
1 polymer ?
#
loop_
_entity_poly.entity_id
_entity_poly.type
_entity_poly.pdbx_seq_one_letter_code
_entity_poly.pdbx_strand_id
1 'polypeptide(L)'
;MIVMNFDKHTVKQAAAGRWAEIFSALAPQLKLAQAHPGKHCPCPVHGGTDGFRLFPGYEERGNGICNTCGAKSDGFQMLMWIHEWSFPETIEKVGRYLGLHPEASQITPISTESTRHEEAPTDVYEGEVIFIGKKNLRRSNGTPATVFTIKVKDEAGRVSTCMGTDLNRASTEVKLRKGHAARITRLGVREVTLPNGQKVNKTLWNIERLEKADVPKHVLSAPVEPQKHDKRQTAIDHLWDAARPLLAPEDTQSTPVEQYLLNRSIDVLSLPSMPDTIRFIPSAFYRNEETGKTESYPAMLTAVRDLGGRLVTVHRTFLTEDGWKAPVTTPKRLMALPEGSTISGAAIQFGEPEDVLCIAEGVETALSVLLGTGYPCWAAISANGMTEVLIPQTVKTVLIFADKDRTETGAMAAEKLRARLALEGKLAVIIQIADAIPEGSKGLDWNDILRAKGVGAFPVRKA
;
A
#
# COMPACT_ATOMS: atom_id res chain seq x y z
N MET A 1 -24.66 2.59 33.13
CA MET A 1 -24.75 1.43 32.24
C MET A 1 -23.35 0.82 32.18
N ILE A 2 -23.15 -0.33 32.81
CA ILE A 2 -21.81 -0.98 32.88
C ILE A 2 -21.56 -1.62 31.51
N VAL A 3 -20.60 -1.10 30.76
CA VAL A 3 -20.16 -1.71 29.51
C VAL A 3 -19.13 -2.78 29.88
N MET A 4 -19.51 -4.05 29.76
CA MET A 4 -18.60 -5.17 29.95
C MET A 4 -17.79 -5.37 28.68
N ASN A 5 -16.48 -5.21 28.76
CA ASN A 5 -15.56 -5.43 27.64
C ASN A 5 -14.62 -6.61 27.93
N PHE A 6 -14.38 -7.44 26.90
CA PHE A 6 -13.35 -8.46 26.96
C PHE A 6 -11.95 -7.81 26.80
N ASP A 7 -11.00 -8.21 27.65
CA ASP A 7 -9.62 -7.79 27.45
C ASP A 7 -9.04 -8.44 26.18
N LYS A 8 -8.66 -7.60 25.24
CA LYS A 8 -8.15 -8.04 23.93
C LYS A 8 -6.87 -8.87 24.00
N HIS A 9 -6.04 -8.64 25.02
CA HIS A 9 -4.79 -9.40 25.19
C HIS A 9 -5.09 -10.81 25.66
N THR A 10 -5.95 -10.95 26.65
CA THR A 10 -6.42 -12.24 27.17
C THR A 10 -7.09 -13.06 26.07
N VAL A 11 -7.98 -12.44 25.28
CA VAL A 11 -8.67 -13.12 24.16
C VAL A 11 -7.67 -13.55 23.07
N LYS A 12 -6.71 -12.69 22.70
CA LYS A 12 -5.69 -13.03 21.69
C LYS A 12 -4.76 -14.16 22.16
N GLN A 13 -4.37 -14.14 23.42
CA GLN A 13 -3.52 -15.18 23.99
C GLN A 13 -4.26 -16.51 24.07
N ALA A 14 -5.52 -16.51 24.49
CA ALA A 14 -6.35 -17.71 24.57
C ALA A 14 -6.73 -18.29 23.18
N ALA A 15 -6.73 -17.47 22.12
CA ALA A 15 -7.02 -17.91 20.75
C ALA A 15 -5.80 -18.48 20.04
N ALA A 16 -4.58 -18.21 20.49
CA ALA A 16 -3.36 -18.73 19.87
C ALA A 16 -3.33 -20.26 19.91
N GLY A 17 -3.02 -20.91 18.79
CA GLY A 17 -3.02 -22.37 18.65
C GLY A 17 -4.42 -23.01 18.57
N ARG A 18 -5.51 -22.23 18.68
CA ARG A 18 -6.88 -22.75 18.72
C ARG A 18 -7.74 -22.33 17.51
N TRP A 19 -7.13 -21.83 16.44
CA TRP A 19 -7.88 -21.29 15.31
C TRP A 19 -8.65 -22.33 14.52
N ALA A 20 -8.24 -23.60 14.56
CA ALA A 20 -8.99 -24.68 13.90
C ALA A 20 -10.40 -24.84 14.51
N GLU A 21 -10.51 -24.88 15.83
CA GLU A 21 -11.80 -25.02 16.51
C GLU A 21 -12.64 -23.72 16.47
N ILE A 22 -11.95 -22.55 16.60
CA ILE A 22 -12.62 -21.26 16.50
C ILE A 22 -13.24 -21.08 15.12
N PHE A 23 -12.54 -21.39 14.04
CA PHE A 23 -13.09 -21.33 12.69
C PHE A 23 -14.20 -22.35 12.47
N SER A 24 -14.08 -23.57 13.00
CA SER A 24 -15.14 -24.55 12.89
C SER A 24 -16.45 -24.08 13.53
N ALA A 25 -16.36 -23.34 14.63
CA ALA A 25 -17.53 -22.82 15.34
C ALA A 25 -18.02 -21.47 14.76
N LEU A 26 -17.12 -20.53 14.51
CA LEU A 26 -17.47 -19.16 14.17
C LEU A 26 -17.42 -18.86 12.67
N ALA A 27 -16.80 -19.69 11.85
CA ALA A 27 -16.68 -19.50 10.39
C ALA A 27 -16.79 -20.83 9.62
N PRO A 28 -17.96 -21.52 9.69
CA PRO A 28 -18.13 -22.84 9.05
C PRO A 28 -17.90 -22.82 7.52
N GLN A 29 -17.95 -21.64 6.87
CA GLN A 29 -17.58 -21.47 5.46
C GLN A 29 -16.11 -21.82 5.17
N LEU A 30 -15.24 -21.87 6.17
CA LEU A 30 -13.84 -22.27 6.03
C LEU A 30 -13.62 -23.79 6.06
N LYS A 31 -14.67 -24.60 6.24
CA LYS A 31 -14.57 -26.06 6.40
C LYS A 31 -13.76 -26.74 5.30
N LEU A 32 -13.94 -26.31 4.04
CA LEU A 32 -13.20 -26.90 2.91
C LEU A 32 -11.72 -26.52 2.96
N ALA A 33 -11.39 -25.27 3.30
CA ALA A 33 -10.02 -24.81 3.45
C ALA A 33 -9.31 -25.45 4.65
N GLN A 34 -10.05 -25.71 5.74
CA GLN A 34 -9.55 -26.41 6.92
C GLN A 34 -9.24 -27.89 6.63
N ALA A 35 -10.03 -28.53 5.78
CA ALA A 35 -9.79 -29.92 5.39
C ALA A 35 -8.52 -30.10 4.55
N HIS A 36 -8.08 -29.05 3.84
CA HIS A 36 -6.94 -29.09 2.94
C HIS A 36 -6.08 -27.82 3.08
N PRO A 37 -5.39 -27.60 4.22
CA PRO A 37 -4.53 -26.42 4.41
C PRO A 37 -3.47 -26.32 3.31
N GLY A 38 -3.24 -25.12 2.81
CA GLY A 38 -2.29 -24.85 1.71
C GLY A 38 -2.87 -25.08 0.31
N LYS A 39 -3.98 -25.82 0.16
CA LYS A 39 -4.63 -26.02 -1.14
C LYS A 39 -5.66 -24.93 -1.43
N HIS A 40 -5.74 -24.55 -2.68
CA HIS A 40 -6.71 -23.58 -3.16
C HIS A 40 -8.15 -24.16 -3.13
N CYS A 41 -9.09 -23.33 -2.74
CA CYS A 41 -10.52 -23.63 -2.69
C CYS A 41 -11.35 -22.37 -2.98
N PRO A 42 -12.69 -22.48 -3.13
CA PRO A 42 -13.58 -21.33 -3.22
C PRO A 42 -13.37 -20.35 -2.06
N CYS A 43 -13.41 -19.06 -2.37
CA CYS A 43 -13.34 -18.02 -1.35
C CYS A 43 -14.59 -18.04 -0.45
N PRO A 44 -14.45 -17.97 0.87
CA PRO A 44 -15.61 -18.01 1.78
C PRO A 44 -16.51 -16.77 1.70
N VAL A 45 -16.06 -15.68 1.05
CA VAL A 45 -16.81 -14.43 0.94
C VAL A 45 -17.41 -14.23 -0.45
N HIS A 46 -16.60 -14.34 -1.53
CA HIS A 46 -17.09 -14.07 -2.89
C HIS A 46 -17.22 -15.32 -3.77
N GLY A 47 -16.95 -16.52 -3.23
CA GLY A 47 -17.04 -17.77 -4.00
C GLY A 47 -15.88 -17.94 -4.98
N GLY A 48 -16.18 -18.41 -6.19
CA GLY A 48 -15.19 -18.81 -7.19
C GLY A 48 -14.77 -20.28 -7.04
N THR A 49 -13.69 -20.71 -7.71
CA THR A 49 -13.24 -22.10 -7.71
C THR A 49 -12.03 -22.36 -6.83
N ASP A 50 -11.03 -21.45 -6.86
CA ASP A 50 -9.68 -21.69 -6.34
C ASP A 50 -8.98 -20.40 -5.84
N GLY A 51 -9.75 -19.41 -5.45
CA GLY A 51 -9.21 -18.09 -5.05
C GLY A 51 -8.65 -18.01 -3.64
N PHE A 52 -8.97 -18.95 -2.76
CA PHE A 52 -8.64 -18.88 -1.33
C PHE A 52 -7.89 -20.10 -0.83
N ARG A 53 -7.04 -19.90 0.18
CA ARG A 53 -6.42 -20.97 0.97
C ARG A 53 -6.07 -20.49 2.38
N LEU A 54 -6.18 -21.36 3.36
CA LEU A 54 -5.51 -21.21 4.65
C LEU A 54 -4.04 -21.63 4.50
N PHE A 55 -3.14 -20.99 5.23
CA PHE A 55 -1.73 -21.36 5.21
C PHE A 55 -1.51 -22.67 6.02
N PRO A 56 -0.51 -23.49 5.66
CA PRO A 56 -0.08 -24.60 6.52
C PRO A 56 0.30 -24.05 7.92
N GLY A 57 -0.21 -24.69 8.97
CA GLY A 57 -0.03 -24.23 10.35
C GLY A 57 -0.92 -23.04 10.73
N TYR A 58 -2.02 -22.81 10.01
CA TYR A 58 -3.00 -21.77 10.32
C TYR A 58 -3.60 -21.91 11.73
N GLU A 59 -3.54 -23.10 12.31
CA GLU A 59 -4.04 -23.41 13.66
C GLU A 59 -3.43 -22.46 14.70
N GLU A 60 -2.15 -22.07 14.52
CA GLU A 60 -1.43 -21.18 15.40
C GLU A 60 -1.90 -19.73 15.29
N ARG A 61 -2.15 -19.25 14.09
CA ARG A 61 -2.38 -17.83 13.80
C ARG A 61 -3.72 -17.50 13.15
N GLY A 62 -4.40 -18.48 12.56
CA GLY A 62 -5.64 -18.27 11.82
C GLY A 62 -5.46 -17.52 10.49
N ASN A 63 -4.28 -17.63 9.88
CA ASN A 63 -3.92 -16.85 8.69
C ASN A 63 -4.23 -17.59 7.38
N GLY A 64 -4.43 -16.80 6.32
CA GLY A 64 -4.75 -17.32 4.99
C GLY A 64 -4.71 -16.20 3.94
N ILE A 65 -4.99 -16.56 2.70
CA ILE A 65 -4.99 -15.62 1.59
C ILE A 65 -6.11 -15.93 0.60
N CYS A 66 -6.76 -14.88 0.13
CA CYS A 66 -7.56 -14.91 -1.07
C CYS A 66 -6.87 -14.08 -2.16
N ASN A 67 -6.73 -14.62 -3.36
CA ASN A 67 -6.07 -13.94 -4.48
C ASN A 67 -6.76 -12.61 -4.85
N THR A 68 -8.05 -12.50 -4.60
CA THR A 68 -8.85 -11.30 -4.86
C THR A 68 -8.94 -10.39 -3.62
N CYS A 69 -9.22 -10.97 -2.43
CA CYS A 69 -9.48 -10.19 -1.21
C CYS A 69 -8.21 -9.91 -0.37
N GLY A 70 -7.04 -10.42 -0.81
CA GLY A 70 -5.76 -10.24 -0.13
C GLY A 70 -5.56 -11.16 1.08
N ALA A 71 -4.36 -11.04 1.67
CA ALA A 71 -3.96 -11.85 2.82
C ALA A 71 -4.67 -11.40 4.11
N LYS A 72 -4.97 -12.37 4.98
CA LYS A 72 -5.40 -12.17 6.35
C LYS A 72 -4.32 -12.68 7.27
N SER A 73 -3.72 -11.79 8.06
CA SER A 73 -2.51 -12.08 8.85
C SER A 73 -2.77 -12.93 10.08
N ASP A 74 -4.00 -12.92 10.57
CA ASP A 74 -4.43 -13.66 11.75
C ASP A 74 -5.93 -14.00 11.69
N GLY A 75 -6.37 -14.84 12.62
CA GLY A 75 -7.74 -15.33 12.66
C GLY A 75 -8.77 -14.27 13.03
N PHE A 76 -8.36 -13.20 13.74
CA PHE A 76 -9.27 -12.07 13.99
C PHE A 76 -9.57 -11.33 12.70
N GLN A 77 -8.55 -11.03 11.90
CA GLN A 77 -8.75 -10.43 10.57
C GLN A 77 -9.56 -11.35 9.64
N MET A 78 -9.36 -12.66 9.76
CA MET A 78 -10.15 -13.65 9.00
C MET A 78 -11.63 -13.56 9.35
N LEU A 79 -11.97 -13.57 10.63
CA LEU A 79 -13.38 -13.47 11.09
C LEU A 79 -13.99 -12.11 10.77
N MET A 80 -13.24 -11.00 10.96
CA MET A 80 -13.69 -9.67 10.57
C MET A 80 -14.02 -9.59 9.09
N TRP A 81 -13.20 -10.19 8.24
CA TRP A 81 -13.41 -10.21 6.80
C TRP A 81 -14.59 -11.09 6.36
N ILE A 82 -14.77 -12.24 6.99
CA ILE A 82 -15.84 -13.17 6.64
C ILE A 82 -17.22 -12.64 7.05
N HIS A 83 -17.30 -11.99 8.20
CA HIS A 83 -18.57 -11.59 8.81
C HIS A 83 -18.82 -10.08 8.82
N GLU A 84 -17.86 -9.30 8.31
CA GLU A 84 -17.88 -7.82 8.37
C GLU A 84 -17.98 -7.27 9.81
N TRP A 85 -17.56 -8.07 10.80
CA TRP A 85 -17.56 -7.64 12.19
C TRP A 85 -16.49 -6.59 12.45
N SER A 86 -16.79 -5.66 13.35
CA SER A 86 -15.78 -4.77 13.91
C SER A 86 -14.78 -5.52 14.79
N PHE A 87 -13.59 -4.98 15.01
CA PHE A 87 -12.60 -5.62 15.88
C PHE A 87 -13.10 -5.85 17.33
N PRO A 88 -13.79 -4.89 18.00
CA PRO A 88 -14.36 -5.14 19.33
C PRO A 88 -15.39 -6.28 19.31
N GLU A 89 -16.26 -6.34 18.32
CA GLU A 89 -17.25 -7.39 18.17
C GLU A 89 -16.59 -8.76 17.95
N THR A 90 -15.54 -8.81 17.14
CA THR A 90 -14.78 -10.06 16.93
C THR A 90 -14.11 -10.53 18.23
N ILE A 91 -13.52 -9.64 19.01
CA ILE A 91 -12.96 -9.94 20.34
C ILE A 91 -14.04 -10.49 21.28
N GLU A 92 -15.23 -9.88 21.29
CA GLU A 92 -16.33 -10.34 22.10
C GLU A 92 -16.78 -11.76 21.72
N LYS A 93 -17.01 -12.01 20.41
CA LYS A 93 -17.48 -13.32 19.93
C LYS A 93 -16.44 -14.42 20.17
N VAL A 94 -15.16 -14.14 19.91
CA VAL A 94 -14.07 -15.10 20.19
C VAL A 94 -13.91 -15.31 21.68
N GLY A 95 -13.94 -14.25 22.49
CA GLY A 95 -13.86 -14.36 23.94
C GLY A 95 -14.99 -15.20 24.55
N ARG A 96 -16.23 -14.98 24.11
CA ARG A 96 -17.40 -15.80 24.51
C ARG A 96 -17.24 -17.26 24.13
N TYR A 97 -16.80 -17.53 22.89
CA TYR A 97 -16.54 -18.89 22.42
C TYR A 97 -15.49 -19.61 23.27
N LEU A 98 -14.44 -18.89 23.65
CA LEU A 98 -13.35 -19.40 24.47
C LEU A 98 -13.72 -19.55 25.98
N GLY A 99 -14.95 -19.19 26.37
CA GLY A 99 -15.42 -19.26 27.75
C GLY A 99 -14.82 -18.20 28.67
N LEU A 100 -14.26 -17.13 28.11
CA LEU A 100 -13.71 -16.01 28.86
C LEU A 100 -14.85 -15.14 29.43
N HIS A 101 -14.61 -14.53 30.57
CA HIS A 101 -15.57 -13.60 31.17
C HIS A 101 -15.16 -12.16 30.88
N PRO A 102 -16.11 -11.27 30.54
CA PRO A 102 -15.82 -9.85 30.37
C PRO A 102 -15.46 -9.24 31.73
N GLU A 103 -14.38 -8.47 31.76
CA GLU A 103 -14.00 -7.72 32.96
C GLU A 103 -14.92 -6.50 33.16
N ALA A 104 -15.42 -6.32 34.38
CA ALA A 104 -16.14 -5.11 34.75
C ALA A 104 -15.13 -3.96 34.90
N SER A 105 -15.09 -3.04 33.96
CA SER A 105 -14.34 -1.79 34.12
C SER A 105 -14.99 -0.97 35.23
N GLN A 106 -14.41 -0.96 36.43
CA GLN A 106 -14.76 -0.01 37.47
C GLN A 106 -14.34 1.38 36.97
N ILE A 107 -15.34 2.20 36.62
CA ILE A 107 -15.13 3.63 36.42
C ILE A 107 -15.05 4.21 37.86
N THR A 108 -13.85 4.47 38.33
CA THR A 108 -13.65 5.31 39.52
C THR A 108 -14.05 6.74 39.11
N PRO A 109 -14.97 7.38 39.85
CA PRO A 109 -15.30 8.78 39.56
C PRO A 109 -14.08 9.64 39.87
N ILE A 110 -13.57 10.32 38.90
CA ILE A 110 -12.54 11.35 39.13
C ILE A 110 -13.27 12.53 39.77
N SER A 111 -12.94 12.77 41.04
CA SER A 111 -13.34 13.96 41.75
C SER A 111 -12.90 15.20 41.00
N THR A 112 -13.86 16.07 40.73
CA THR A 112 -13.64 17.44 40.27
C THR A 112 -12.96 18.24 41.36
N GLU A 113 -11.65 18.32 41.33
CA GLU A 113 -10.91 19.40 41.98
C GLU A 113 -10.17 20.20 40.91
N SER A 114 -10.64 21.42 40.82
CA SER A 114 -10.02 22.52 40.09
C SER A 114 -8.58 22.71 40.60
N THR A 115 -7.60 22.41 39.77
CA THR A 115 -6.23 22.84 39.99
C THR A 115 -5.72 23.67 38.82
N ARG A 116 -5.48 24.93 39.18
CA ARG A 116 -4.62 25.95 38.57
C ARG A 116 -3.81 25.51 37.34
N HIS A 117 -3.97 26.29 36.29
CA HIS A 117 -3.04 26.36 35.18
C HIS A 117 -1.64 26.76 35.68
N GLU A 118 -0.79 25.76 35.94
CA GLU A 118 0.64 25.98 35.86
C GLU A 118 1.02 25.90 34.39
N GLU A 119 1.54 27.01 33.86
CA GLU A 119 2.16 27.04 32.54
C GLU A 119 3.34 26.05 32.55
N ALA A 120 3.16 24.91 31.89
CA ALA A 120 4.25 23.99 31.70
C ALA A 120 5.35 24.69 30.87
N PRO A 121 6.65 24.50 31.23
CA PRO A 121 7.74 25.16 30.53
C PRO A 121 7.66 24.87 29.04
N THR A 122 7.83 25.91 28.22
CA THR A 122 7.82 25.86 26.77
C THR A 122 9.08 25.15 26.31
N ASP A 123 9.00 23.84 26.04
CA ASP A 123 10.13 23.10 25.53
C ASP A 123 10.41 23.53 24.09
N VAL A 124 11.60 24.05 23.84
CA VAL A 124 12.09 24.45 22.51
C VAL A 124 13.20 23.50 22.10
N TYR A 125 13.08 22.93 20.90
CA TYR A 125 14.05 22.03 20.29
C TYR A 125 14.56 22.66 19.01
N GLU A 126 15.86 22.89 18.90
CA GLU A 126 16.47 23.53 17.74
C GLU A 126 17.61 22.68 17.19
N GLY A 127 17.68 22.55 15.86
CA GLY A 127 18.74 21.79 15.21
C GLY A 127 18.36 21.28 13.83
N GLU A 128 19.20 20.40 13.30
CA GLU A 128 18.94 19.72 12.03
C GLU A 128 17.92 18.60 12.20
N VAL A 129 16.90 18.56 11.36
CA VAL A 129 15.92 17.47 11.31
C VAL A 129 16.58 16.22 10.74
N ILE A 130 16.84 15.25 11.59
CA ILE A 130 17.44 13.96 11.20
C ILE A 130 16.41 12.87 10.94
N PHE A 131 15.18 13.04 11.42
CA PHE A 131 14.06 12.14 11.17
C PHE A 131 12.75 12.92 11.21
N ILE A 132 11.84 12.62 10.28
CA ILE A 132 10.47 13.12 10.26
C ILE A 132 9.55 12.03 9.68
N GLY A 133 8.50 11.64 10.41
CA GLY A 133 7.55 10.64 9.95
C GLY A 133 6.82 9.92 11.08
N LYS A 134 6.04 8.92 10.71
CA LYS A 134 5.33 8.07 11.67
C LYS A 134 6.28 7.03 12.28
N LYS A 135 6.20 6.82 13.59
CA LYS A 135 6.95 5.81 14.31
C LYS A 135 6.01 4.92 15.12
N ASN A 136 6.20 3.62 15.02
CA ASN A 136 5.50 2.67 15.85
C ASN A 136 6.17 2.59 17.22
N LEU A 137 5.40 2.85 18.25
CA LEU A 137 5.84 2.81 19.65
C LEU A 137 4.96 1.82 20.41
N ARG A 138 5.47 1.30 21.51
CA ARG A 138 4.64 0.62 22.51
C ARG A 138 4.36 1.60 23.64
N ARG A 139 3.09 1.77 23.99
CA ARG A 139 2.68 2.55 25.17
C ARG A 139 3.11 1.81 26.44
N SER A 140 3.12 2.49 27.58
CA SER A 140 3.43 1.90 28.90
C SER A 140 2.56 0.69 29.24
N ASN A 141 1.33 0.63 28.69
CA ASN A 141 0.42 -0.50 28.81
C ASN A 141 0.66 -1.61 27.74
N GLY A 142 1.78 -1.60 27.03
CA GLY A 142 2.13 -2.59 26.01
C GLY A 142 1.42 -2.45 24.66
N THR A 143 0.44 -1.54 24.51
CA THR A 143 -0.31 -1.37 23.28
C THR A 143 0.51 -0.69 22.19
N PRO A 144 0.53 -1.20 20.93
CA PRO A 144 1.18 -0.51 19.83
C PRO A 144 0.45 0.80 19.52
N ALA A 145 1.20 1.86 19.31
CA ALA A 145 0.70 3.15 18.88
C ALA A 145 1.58 3.70 17.78
N THR A 146 0.97 4.24 16.74
CA THR A 146 1.68 4.97 15.70
C THR A 146 1.60 6.45 16.01
N VAL A 147 2.74 7.10 16.22
CA VAL A 147 2.84 8.51 16.57
C VAL A 147 3.72 9.22 15.56
N PHE A 148 3.30 10.40 15.13
CA PHE A 148 4.15 11.24 14.29
C PHE A 148 5.32 11.77 15.12
N THR A 149 6.53 11.60 14.61
CA THR A 149 7.78 11.83 15.32
C THR A 149 8.70 12.69 14.47
N ILE A 150 9.29 13.72 15.08
CA ILE A 150 10.40 14.50 14.50
C ILE A 150 11.58 14.37 15.45
N LYS A 151 12.76 14.07 14.89
CA LYS A 151 14.02 14.11 15.64
C LYS A 151 14.87 15.23 15.09
N VAL A 152 15.36 16.05 16.00
CA VAL A 152 16.31 17.14 15.71
C VAL A 152 17.63 16.87 16.41
N LYS A 153 18.73 17.16 15.72
CA LYS A 153 20.10 17.07 16.23
C LYS A 153 20.63 18.49 16.39
N ASP A 154 20.99 18.88 17.62
CA ASP A 154 21.57 20.19 17.90
C ASP A 154 23.05 20.25 17.49
N GLU A 155 23.66 21.43 17.59
CA GLU A 155 25.07 21.67 17.26
C GLU A 155 26.04 20.86 18.14
N ALA A 156 25.63 20.50 19.35
CA ALA A 156 26.40 19.64 20.24
C ALA A 156 26.27 18.15 19.94
N GLY A 157 25.52 17.80 18.88
CA GLY A 157 25.29 16.42 18.48
C GLY A 157 24.20 15.69 19.27
N ARG A 158 23.53 16.34 20.23
CA ARG A 158 22.44 15.74 21.03
C ARG A 158 21.18 15.62 20.20
N VAL A 159 20.50 14.50 20.33
CA VAL A 159 19.28 14.21 19.58
C VAL A 159 18.06 14.36 20.47
N SER A 160 17.22 15.31 20.14
CA SER A 160 15.90 15.50 20.76
C SER A 160 14.80 14.87 19.93
N THR A 161 13.78 14.31 20.60
CA THR A 161 12.67 13.61 19.93
C THR A 161 11.36 14.27 20.31
N CYS A 162 10.68 14.86 19.34
CA CYS A 162 9.34 15.43 19.47
C CYS A 162 8.31 14.43 18.96
N MET A 163 7.23 14.19 19.71
CA MET A 163 6.19 13.23 19.34
C MET A 163 4.80 13.82 19.56
N GLY A 164 3.89 13.59 18.62
CA GLY A 164 2.50 14.02 18.73
C GLY A 164 1.78 14.09 17.39
N THR A 165 0.45 14.01 17.43
CA THR A 165 -0.38 14.05 16.22
C THR A 165 -0.36 15.40 15.52
N ASP A 166 -0.15 16.50 16.27
CA ASP A 166 -0.12 17.85 15.72
C ASP A 166 1.17 18.18 14.97
N LEU A 167 2.26 17.46 15.27
CA LEU A 167 3.54 17.63 14.55
C LEU A 167 3.40 17.39 13.04
N ASN A 168 2.50 16.50 12.62
CA ASN A 168 2.24 16.26 11.20
C ASN A 168 1.70 17.52 10.53
N ARG A 169 0.69 18.19 11.12
CA ARG A 169 0.14 19.46 10.63
C ARG A 169 1.24 20.52 10.60
N ALA A 170 1.86 20.78 11.74
CA ALA A 170 2.85 21.84 11.89
C ALA A 170 4.05 21.64 10.92
N SER A 171 4.49 20.41 10.69
CA SER A 171 5.57 20.12 9.75
C SER A 171 5.18 20.29 8.28
N THR A 172 3.92 19.99 7.95
CA THR A 172 3.39 20.15 6.59
C THR A 172 3.26 21.63 6.23
N GLU A 173 2.80 22.46 7.16
CA GLU A 173 2.63 23.91 6.96
C GLU A 173 3.95 24.60 6.55
N VAL A 174 5.07 24.19 7.15
CA VAL A 174 6.39 24.75 6.84
C VAL A 174 7.19 23.92 5.84
N LYS A 175 6.58 22.90 5.24
CA LYS A 175 7.22 21.97 4.29
C LYS A 175 8.52 21.40 4.85
N LEU A 176 8.51 21.00 6.13
CA LEU A 176 9.69 20.50 6.82
C LEU A 176 10.14 19.18 6.24
N ARG A 177 11.44 19.00 6.04
CA ARG A 177 12.05 17.75 5.54
C ARG A 177 13.31 17.42 6.33
N LYS A 178 13.73 16.18 6.27
CA LYS A 178 15.03 15.74 6.77
C LYS A 178 16.14 16.60 6.13
N GLY A 179 17.11 17.04 6.93
CA GLY A 179 18.20 17.93 6.52
C GLY A 179 17.89 19.44 6.64
N HIS A 180 16.64 19.83 6.92
CA HIS A 180 16.33 21.23 7.23
C HIS A 180 16.74 21.57 8.67
N ALA A 181 17.23 22.79 8.89
CA ALA A 181 17.32 23.34 10.22
C ALA A 181 15.94 23.84 10.68
N ALA A 182 15.57 23.53 11.91
CA ALA A 182 14.26 23.90 12.44
C ALA A 182 14.30 24.19 13.93
N ARG A 183 13.41 25.10 14.35
CA ARG A 183 13.05 25.31 15.74
C ARG A 183 11.65 24.73 15.95
N ILE A 184 11.52 23.79 16.90
CA ILE A 184 10.28 23.10 17.23
C ILE A 184 9.89 23.47 18.65
N THR A 185 8.79 24.15 18.82
CA THR A 185 8.31 24.67 20.11
C THR A 185 7.04 23.94 20.53
N ARG A 186 7.02 23.42 21.75
CA ARG A 186 5.82 22.88 22.36
C ARG A 186 4.97 24.03 22.92
N LEU A 187 3.78 24.22 22.37
CA LEU A 187 2.86 25.32 22.75
C LEU A 187 1.94 24.97 23.94
N GLY A 188 1.96 23.74 24.41
CA GLY A 188 1.08 23.25 25.47
C GLY A 188 0.12 22.18 25.00
N VAL A 189 -0.94 21.95 25.79
CA VAL A 189 -1.93 20.90 25.55
C VAL A 189 -3.32 21.52 25.46
N ARG A 190 -4.09 21.13 24.44
CA ARG A 190 -5.46 21.57 24.22
C ARG A 190 -6.41 20.37 24.20
N GLU A 191 -7.53 20.47 24.90
CA GLU A 191 -8.62 19.52 24.77
C GLU A 191 -9.30 19.71 23.41
N VAL A 192 -9.42 18.61 22.64
CA VAL A 192 -10.12 18.59 21.35
C VAL A 192 -11.16 17.49 21.34
N THR A 193 -12.33 17.77 20.77
CA THR A 193 -13.38 16.76 20.61
C THR A 193 -13.22 16.09 19.25
N LEU A 194 -13.08 14.76 19.25
CA LEU A 194 -13.03 13.96 18.03
C LEU A 194 -14.41 13.86 17.37
N PRO A 195 -14.50 13.50 16.08
CA PRO A 195 -15.78 13.34 15.38
C PRO A 195 -16.76 12.35 16.04
N ASN A 196 -16.25 11.42 16.84
CA ASN A 196 -17.03 10.46 17.61
C ASN A 196 -17.52 11.02 18.97
N GLY A 197 -17.34 12.33 19.22
CA GLY A 197 -17.72 12.99 20.48
C GLY A 197 -16.75 12.79 21.66
N GLN A 198 -15.67 12.01 21.49
CA GLN A 198 -14.69 11.77 22.53
C GLN A 198 -13.76 12.98 22.69
N LYS A 199 -13.57 13.44 23.93
CA LYS A 199 -12.59 14.48 24.26
C LYS A 199 -11.22 13.87 24.49
N VAL A 200 -10.20 14.43 23.86
CA VAL A 200 -8.82 14.00 23.98
C VAL A 200 -7.88 15.19 24.12
N ASN A 201 -6.84 15.04 24.90
CA ASN A 201 -5.80 16.03 25.03
C ASN A 201 -4.81 15.94 23.87
N LYS A 202 -4.63 17.03 23.14
CA LYS A 202 -3.74 17.15 22.01
C LYS A 202 -2.63 18.14 22.33
N THR A 203 -1.37 17.69 22.26
CA THR A 203 -0.21 18.58 22.35
C THR A 203 -0.10 19.39 21.06
N LEU A 204 -0.02 20.70 21.18
CA LEU A 204 0.15 21.65 20.07
C LEU A 204 1.63 21.97 19.88
N TRP A 205 2.02 22.12 18.63
CA TRP A 205 3.38 22.39 18.23
C TRP A 205 3.44 23.54 17.23
N ASN A 206 4.44 24.41 17.39
CA ASN A 206 4.89 25.35 16.38
C ASN A 206 6.22 24.88 15.80
N ILE A 207 6.38 25.02 14.48
CA ILE A 207 7.61 24.68 13.78
C ILE A 207 8.01 25.86 12.91
N GLU A 208 9.22 26.33 13.09
CA GLU A 208 9.83 27.36 12.28
C GLU A 208 11.00 26.74 11.53
N ARG A 209 11.00 26.89 10.21
CA ARG A 209 12.15 26.50 9.40
C ARG A 209 13.17 27.60 9.47
N LEU A 210 14.40 27.26 9.90
CA LEU A 210 15.52 28.19 9.97
C LEU A 210 16.24 28.19 8.63
N GLU A 211 16.56 29.38 8.12
CA GLU A 211 17.43 29.51 6.96
C GLU A 211 18.87 29.14 7.37
N LYS A 212 19.56 28.36 6.55
CA LYS A 212 20.96 28.07 6.79
C LYS A 212 21.75 29.36 6.62
N ALA A 213 22.23 29.93 7.71
CA ALA A 213 23.39 30.79 7.65
C ALA A 213 24.55 29.93 7.10
N ASP A 214 25.33 30.49 6.15
CA ASP A 214 26.43 29.80 5.49
C ASP A 214 27.36 29.13 6.51
N VAL A 215 27.31 27.81 6.56
CA VAL A 215 28.26 27.01 7.33
C VAL A 215 29.42 26.66 6.39
N PRO A 216 30.68 26.96 6.75
CA PRO A 216 31.83 26.64 5.93
C PRO A 216 31.94 25.14 5.69
N LYS A 217 32.14 24.78 4.43
CA LYS A 217 32.44 23.41 4.01
C LYS A 217 33.81 23.00 4.58
N HIS A 218 33.85 22.40 5.74
CA HIS A 218 34.93 21.49 6.15
C HIS A 218 34.55 20.84 7.51
N VAL A 219 33.87 19.71 7.47
CA VAL A 219 34.02 18.71 8.52
C VAL A 219 34.10 17.35 7.81
N LEU A 220 35.27 16.76 7.97
CA LEU A 220 35.58 15.40 7.54
C LEU A 220 34.55 14.43 8.08
N SER A 221 34.03 13.61 7.18
CA SER A 221 33.10 12.53 7.47
C SER A 221 33.69 11.54 8.49
N ALA A 222 33.08 11.49 9.68
CA ALA A 222 33.21 10.31 10.52
C ALA A 222 32.63 9.08 9.79
N PRO A 223 33.20 7.88 9.97
CA PRO A 223 32.71 6.69 9.27
C PRO A 223 31.24 6.48 9.61
N VAL A 224 30.40 6.53 8.60
CA VAL A 224 29.01 6.06 8.68
C VAL A 224 29.12 4.57 8.98
N GLU A 225 28.64 4.14 10.16
CA GLU A 225 28.41 2.71 10.38
C GLU A 225 27.58 2.18 9.20
N PRO A 226 27.98 1.06 8.58
CA PRO A 226 27.27 0.54 7.42
C PRO A 226 25.84 0.23 7.87
N GLN A 227 24.89 1.04 7.38
CA GLN A 227 23.49 0.64 7.44
C GLN A 227 23.44 -0.77 6.89
N LYS A 228 22.91 -1.75 7.65
CA LYS A 228 22.65 -3.09 7.14
C LYS A 228 21.87 -2.90 5.85
N HIS A 229 22.55 -3.02 4.70
CA HIS A 229 21.90 -2.98 3.41
C HIS A 229 20.84 -4.08 3.43
N ASP A 230 19.58 -3.69 3.30
CA ASP A 230 18.51 -4.66 3.15
C ASP A 230 18.79 -5.43 1.85
N LYS A 231 19.10 -6.71 1.98
CA LYS A 231 19.42 -7.58 0.85
C LYS A 231 18.33 -7.57 -0.23
N ARG A 232 17.08 -7.28 0.17
CA ARG A 232 15.95 -7.18 -0.76
C ARG A 232 16.01 -5.89 -1.57
N GLN A 233 16.35 -4.75 -0.94
CA GLN A 233 16.55 -3.50 -1.68
C GLN A 233 17.70 -3.65 -2.67
N THR A 234 18.82 -4.19 -2.23
CA THR A 234 19.97 -4.45 -3.11
C THR A 234 19.59 -5.37 -4.29
N ALA A 235 18.79 -6.40 -4.04
CA ALA A 235 18.32 -7.30 -5.11
C ALA A 235 17.36 -6.61 -6.10
N ILE A 236 16.51 -5.68 -5.61
CA ILE A 236 15.61 -4.86 -6.44
C ILE A 236 16.44 -3.93 -7.34
N ASP A 237 17.39 -3.21 -6.75
CA ASP A 237 18.25 -2.25 -7.47
C ASP A 237 19.10 -2.99 -8.51
N HIS A 238 19.74 -4.11 -8.14
CA HIS A 238 20.54 -4.92 -9.08
C HIS A 238 19.70 -5.49 -10.24
N LEU A 239 18.47 -5.96 -9.98
CA LEU A 239 17.61 -6.47 -11.04
C LEU A 239 17.20 -5.34 -12.00
N TRP A 240 16.87 -4.16 -11.45
CA TRP A 240 16.49 -3.00 -12.22
C TRP A 240 17.65 -2.48 -13.08
N ASP A 241 18.85 -2.39 -12.50
CA ASP A 241 20.05 -1.90 -13.18
C ASP A 241 20.58 -2.87 -14.25
N ALA A 242 20.40 -4.18 -14.04
CA ALA A 242 20.76 -5.21 -15.01
C ALA A 242 19.80 -5.27 -16.21
N ALA A 243 18.62 -4.69 -16.09
CA ALA A 243 17.63 -4.65 -17.14
C ALA A 243 17.86 -3.42 -18.05
N ARG A 244 17.66 -3.60 -19.34
CA ARG A 244 17.85 -2.55 -20.33
C ARG A 244 16.51 -1.86 -20.69
N PRO A 245 16.52 -0.58 -21.09
CA PRO A 245 15.36 0.10 -21.62
C PRO A 245 14.79 -0.64 -22.85
N LEU A 246 13.51 -0.42 -23.15
CA LEU A 246 12.95 -0.83 -24.43
C LEU A 246 13.53 0.02 -25.56
N LEU A 247 13.58 -0.53 -26.77
CA LEU A 247 14.13 0.13 -27.97
C LEU A 247 15.59 0.56 -27.76
N ALA A 248 16.36 -0.23 -27.02
CA ALA A 248 17.78 0.03 -26.85
C ALA A 248 18.49 -0.01 -28.23
N PRO A 249 19.43 0.92 -28.52
CA PRO A 249 20.10 0.97 -29.83
C PRO A 249 20.84 -0.30 -30.24
N GLU A 250 21.24 -1.11 -29.25
CA GLU A 250 21.89 -2.42 -29.44
C GLU A 250 20.92 -3.53 -29.85
N ASP A 251 19.60 -3.33 -29.72
CA ASP A 251 18.61 -4.32 -30.09
C ASP A 251 18.37 -4.28 -31.59
N THR A 252 18.91 -5.26 -32.30
CA THR A 252 18.77 -5.42 -33.78
C THR A 252 17.44 -6.09 -34.16
N GLN A 253 16.71 -6.64 -33.19
CA GLN A 253 15.41 -7.30 -33.32
C GLN A 253 14.51 -6.93 -32.17
N SER A 254 13.19 -7.03 -32.37
CA SER A 254 12.22 -6.82 -31.30
C SER A 254 12.46 -7.77 -30.14
N THR A 255 12.49 -7.22 -28.93
CA THR A 255 12.62 -8.00 -27.71
C THR A 255 11.31 -8.74 -27.38
N PRO A 256 11.33 -9.80 -26.58
CA PRO A 256 10.11 -10.46 -26.07
C PRO A 256 9.11 -9.50 -25.42
N VAL A 257 9.58 -8.39 -24.81
CA VAL A 257 8.70 -7.38 -24.22
C VAL A 257 7.98 -6.54 -25.27
N GLU A 258 8.70 -6.08 -26.29
CA GLU A 258 8.12 -5.35 -27.39
C GLU A 258 7.10 -6.22 -28.14
N GLN A 259 7.46 -7.49 -28.41
CA GLN A 259 6.54 -8.44 -29.03
C GLN A 259 5.31 -8.71 -28.14
N TYR A 260 5.50 -8.82 -26.82
CA TYR A 260 4.39 -8.97 -25.87
C TYR A 260 3.40 -7.79 -25.91
N LEU A 261 3.93 -6.58 -25.93
CA LEU A 261 3.11 -5.37 -25.99
C LEU A 261 2.41 -5.26 -27.35
N LEU A 262 3.11 -5.58 -28.44
CA LEU A 262 2.53 -5.60 -29.78
C LEU A 262 1.40 -6.65 -29.92
N ASN A 263 1.60 -7.86 -29.37
CA ASN A 263 0.56 -8.90 -29.30
C ASN A 263 -0.70 -8.45 -28.53
N ARG A 264 -0.59 -7.36 -27.77
CA ARG A 264 -1.67 -6.69 -27.03
C ARG A 264 -2.12 -5.38 -27.69
N SER A 265 -1.74 -5.16 -28.93
CA SER A 265 -2.03 -3.92 -29.69
C SER A 265 -1.47 -2.66 -29.03
N ILE A 266 -0.41 -2.81 -28.21
CA ILE A 266 0.31 -1.69 -27.62
C ILE A 266 1.64 -1.57 -28.37
N ASP A 267 1.65 -0.69 -29.37
CA ASP A 267 2.87 -0.35 -30.10
C ASP A 267 3.65 0.71 -29.27
N VAL A 268 4.82 0.31 -28.78
CA VAL A 268 5.65 1.20 -27.95
C VAL A 268 6.14 2.43 -28.71
N LEU A 269 6.27 2.36 -30.04
CA LEU A 269 6.63 3.50 -30.91
C LEU A 269 5.51 4.52 -31.01
N SER A 270 4.27 4.11 -30.80
CA SER A 270 3.08 4.96 -30.85
C SER A 270 2.72 5.61 -29.52
N LEU A 271 3.44 5.31 -28.44
CA LEU A 271 3.21 5.96 -27.15
C LEU A 271 3.60 7.44 -27.20
N PRO A 272 2.85 8.34 -26.53
CA PRO A 272 3.13 9.78 -26.50
C PRO A 272 4.53 10.13 -25.98
N SER A 273 5.03 9.32 -25.04
CA SER A 273 6.40 9.32 -24.57
C SER A 273 6.81 7.90 -24.26
N MET A 274 8.06 7.55 -24.54
CA MET A 274 8.58 6.23 -24.16
C MET A 274 8.70 6.16 -22.65
N PRO A 275 7.94 5.29 -21.97
CA PRO A 275 7.97 5.24 -20.51
C PRO A 275 9.26 4.60 -20.01
N ASP A 276 10.14 5.39 -19.38
CA ASP A 276 11.35 4.89 -18.69
C ASP A 276 11.03 4.01 -17.47
N THR A 277 9.76 3.69 -17.32
CA THR A 277 9.24 2.82 -16.24
C THR A 277 9.28 1.35 -16.64
N ILE A 278 9.50 1.02 -17.92
CA ILE A 278 9.56 -0.35 -18.43
C ILE A 278 10.99 -0.69 -18.86
N ARG A 279 11.46 -1.87 -18.44
CA ARG A 279 12.73 -2.44 -18.88
C ARG A 279 12.58 -3.89 -19.27
N PHE A 280 13.50 -4.37 -20.08
CA PHE A 280 13.61 -5.76 -20.50
C PHE A 280 14.80 -6.44 -19.83
N ILE A 281 14.59 -7.67 -19.32
CA ILE A 281 15.68 -8.55 -18.93
C ILE A 281 15.52 -9.91 -19.64
N PRO A 282 16.56 -10.42 -20.32
CA PRO A 282 16.46 -11.65 -21.08
C PRO A 282 16.31 -12.91 -20.20
N SER A 283 16.72 -12.84 -18.93
CA SER A 283 16.72 -13.99 -18.04
C SER A 283 16.42 -13.55 -16.61
N ALA A 284 15.18 -13.72 -16.19
CA ALA A 284 14.74 -13.48 -14.83
C ALA A 284 14.36 -14.80 -14.14
N PHE A 285 14.84 -14.99 -12.91
CA PHE A 285 14.53 -16.20 -12.14
C PHE A 285 13.07 -16.24 -11.70
N TYR A 286 12.42 -17.36 -12.00
CA TYR A 286 11.08 -17.74 -11.56
C TYR A 286 11.18 -18.96 -10.65
N ARG A 287 10.80 -18.80 -9.39
CA ARG A 287 10.67 -19.95 -8.48
C ARG A 287 9.24 -20.49 -8.58
N ASN A 288 9.10 -21.71 -9.03
CA ASN A 288 7.84 -22.44 -9.02
C ASN A 288 7.55 -22.90 -7.58
N GLU A 289 6.46 -22.40 -7.00
CA GLU A 289 6.09 -22.68 -5.61
C GLU A 289 5.62 -24.14 -5.40
N GLU A 290 5.04 -24.74 -6.43
CA GLU A 290 4.52 -26.12 -6.37
C GLU A 290 5.65 -27.16 -6.44
N THR A 291 6.61 -26.92 -7.32
CA THR A 291 7.72 -27.89 -7.55
C THR A 291 8.99 -27.53 -6.80
N GLY A 292 9.09 -26.31 -6.26
CA GLY A 292 10.30 -25.76 -5.65
C GLY A 292 11.44 -25.49 -6.64
N LYS A 293 11.26 -25.79 -7.94
CA LYS A 293 12.26 -25.58 -8.98
C LYS A 293 12.40 -24.09 -9.33
N THR A 294 13.61 -23.70 -9.67
CA THR A 294 13.89 -22.38 -10.23
C THR A 294 14.12 -22.52 -11.73
N GLU A 295 13.37 -21.77 -12.48
CA GLU A 295 13.39 -21.65 -13.93
C GLU A 295 13.80 -20.23 -14.31
N SER A 296 14.07 -19.97 -15.57
CA SER A 296 14.45 -18.66 -16.07
C SER A 296 13.66 -18.32 -17.31
N TYR A 297 13.16 -17.10 -17.36
CA TYR A 297 12.35 -16.59 -18.47
C TYR A 297 12.75 -15.17 -18.82
N PRO A 298 12.60 -14.74 -20.07
CA PRO A 298 12.56 -13.32 -20.39
C PRO A 298 11.49 -12.62 -19.54
N ALA A 299 11.73 -11.38 -19.13
CA ALA A 299 10.73 -10.68 -18.37
C ALA A 299 10.65 -9.19 -18.70
N MET A 300 9.41 -8.69 -18.71
CA MET A 300 9.11 -7.28 -18.61
C MET A 300 9.20 -6.88 -17.14
N LEU A 301 10.05 -5.90 -16.86
CA LEU A 301 10.17 -5.28 -15.54
C LEU A 301 9.50 -3.93 -15.57
N THR A 302 8.66 -3.65 -14.59
CA THR A 302 8.08 -2.31 -14.40
C THR A 302 8.38 -1.80 -13.00
N ALA A 303 8.84 -0.53 -12.93
CA ALA A 303 9.23 0.11 -11.68
C ALA A 303 7.99 0.52 -10.89
N VAL A 304 7.86 -0.01 -9.69
CA VAL A 304 6.86 0.45 -8.71
C VAL A 304 7.50 1.55 -7.87
N ARG A 305 6.97 2.77 -7.98
CA ARG A 305 7.53 3.95 -7.32
C ARG A 305 6.54 4.55 -6.32
N ASP A 306 7.07 5.09 -5.24
CA ASP A 306 6.30 5.94 -4.33
C ASP A 306 6.09 7.34 -4.93
N LEU A 307 5.30 8.16 -4.26
CA LEU A 307 5.00 9.54 -4.71
C LEU A 307 6.26 10.43 -4.82
N GLY A 308 7.34 10.07 -4.15
CA GLY A 308 8.63 10.75 -4.24
C GLY A 308 9.52 10.25 -5.38
N GLY A 309 9.06 9.31 -6.19
CA GLY A 309 9.79 8.72 -7.32
C GLY A 309 10.78 7.61 -6.93
N ARG A 310 10.87 7.25 -5.64
CA ARG A 310 11.78 6.19 -5.17
C ARG A 310 11.28 4.82 -5.62
N LEU A 311 12.16 3.98 -6.14
CA LEU A 311 11.89 2.59 -6.49
C LEU A 311 11.58 1.78 -5.21
N VAL A 312 10.33 1.36 -5.06
CA VAL A 312 9.85 0.57 -3.91
C VAL A 312 10.05 -0.91 -4.15
N THR A 313 9.71 -1.35 -5.36
CA THR A 313 9.88 -2.73 -5.81
C THR A 313 9.76 -2.78 -7.33
N VAL A 314 9.96 -3.96 -7.90
CA VAL A 314 9.82 -4.24 -9.33
C VAL A 314 8.69 -5.26 -9.52
N HIS A 315 7.75 -4.91 -10.39
CA HIS A 315 6.76 -5.85 -10.89
C HIS A 315 7.34 -6.55 -12.12
N ARG A 316 7.30 -7.89 -12.14
CA ARG A 316 7.83 -8.73 -13.21
C ARG A 316 6.70 -9.43 -13.93
N THR A 317 6.70 -9.34 -15.26
CA THR A 317 5.85 -10.18 -16.12
C THR A 317 6.77 -11.13 -16.88
N PHE A 318 6.73 -12.42 -16.53
CA PHE A 318 7.51 -13.45 -17.17
C PHE A 318 6.91 -13.82 -18.53
N LEU A 319 7.77 -13.93 -19.54
CA LEU A 319 7.39 -14.07 -20.94
C LEU A 319 8.04 -15.30 -21.57
N THR A 320 7.51 -15.74 -22.70
CA THR A 320 8.19 -16.62 -23.65
C THR A 320 9.00 -15.79 -24.63
N GLU A 321 9.89 -16.40 -25.38
CA GLU A 321 10.72 -15.73 -26.37
C GLU A 321 9.91 -15.07 -27.50
N ASP A 322 8.73 -15.59 -27.82
CA ASP A 322 7.79 -15.08 -28.82
C ASP A 322 6.76 -14.07 -28.25
N GLY A 323 6.99 -13.56 -27.05
CA GLY A 323 6.21 -12.47 -26.46
C GLY A 323 4.82 -12.88 -25.95
N TRP A 324 4.67 -14.07 -25.41
CA TRP A 324 3.49 -14.47 -24.65
C TRP A 324 3.84 -14.58 -23.16
N LYS A 325 2.83 -14.62 -22.30
CA LYS A 325 3.08 -14.90 -20.88
C LYS A 325 3.69 -16.28 -20.74
N ALA A 326 4.75 -16.39 -19.92
CA ALA A 326 5.35 -17.67 -19.61
C ALA A 326 4.30 -18.67 -19.11
N PRO A 327 4.40 -19.98 -19.49
CA PRO A 327 3.44 -21.01 -19.13
C PRO A 327 3.66 -21.48 -17.67
N VAL A 328 3.53 -20.54 -16.74
CA VAL A 328 3.73 -20.75 -15.30
C VAL A 328 2.47 -20.32 -14.53
N THR A 329 2.29 -20.85 -13.33
CA THR A 329 1.09 -20.62 -12.51
C THR A 329 0.84 -19.12 -12.26
N THR A 330 1.87 -18.33 -12.04
CA THR A 330 1.76 -16.91 -11.74
C THR A 330 2.78 -16.12 -12.56
N PRO A 331 2.47 -15.79 -13.83
CA PRO A 331 3.41 -15.11 -14.71
C PRO A 331 3.68 -13.63 -14.33
N LYS A 332 2.87 -13.05 -13.46
CA LYS A 332 3.03 -11.68 -12.94
C LYS A 332 3.36 -11.73 -11.46
N ARG A 333 4.48 -11.16 -11.05
CA ARG A 333 4.93 -11.17 -9.63
C ARG A 333 5.66 -9.88 -9.26
N LEU A 334 5.38 -9.39 -8.06
CA LEU A 334 6.23 -8.39 -7.41
C LEU A 334 7.49 -9.05 -6.83
N MET A 335 8.58 -8.31 -6.76
CA MET A 335 9.68 -8.68 -5.89
C MET A 335 9.30 -8.46 -4.43
N ALA A 336 9.94 -9.22 -3.54
CA ALA A 336 9.72 -9.05 -2.10
C ALA A 336 10.16 -7.65 -1.66
N LEU A 337 9.28 -6.98 -0.91
CA LEU A 337 9.56 -5.66 -0.38
C LEU A 337 10.70 -5.69 0.65
N PRO A 338 11.51 -4.63 0.74
CA PRO A 338 12.45 -4.43 1.83
C PRO A 338 11.75 -4.48 3.19
N GLU A 339 12.48 -4.87 4.22
CA GLU A 339 11.92 -4.97 5.57
C GLU A 339 11.40 -3.61 6.06
N GLY A 340 10.17 -3.58 6.57
CA GLY A 340 9.52 -2.34 7.01
C GLY A 340 9.00 -1.43 5.90
N SER A 341 9.16 -1.80 4.62
CA SER A 341 8.59 -1.07 3.48
C SER A 341 7.14 -1.50 3.22
N THR A 342 6.39 -0.62 2.54
CA THR A 342 5.02 -0.89 2.09
C THR A 342 4.87 -0.51 0.62
N ILE A 343 4.01 -1.23 -0.08
CA ILE A 343 3.59 -0.88 -1.45
C ILE A 343 2.39 0.09 -1.44
N SER A 344 1.76 0.29 -0.28
CA SER A 344 0.61 1.19 -0.14
C SER A 344 0.97 2.60 -0.61
N GLY A 345 0.15 3.16 -1.47
CA GLY A 345 0.36 4.47 -2.08
C GLY A 345 1.28 4.50 -3.30
N ALA A 346 2.00 3.42 -3.59
CA ALA A 346 2.89 3.33 -4.74
C ALA A 346 2.13 2.90 -6.01
N ALA A 347 2.71 3.22 -7.18
CA ALA A 347 2.18 2.85 -8.49
C ALA A 347 3.30 2.63 -9.49
N ILE A 348 2.97 2.01 -10.62
CA ILE A 348 3.80 1.99 -11.82
C ILE A 348 3.41 3.23 -12.63
N GLN A 349 4.35 4.17 -12.77
CA GLN A 349 4.08 5.53 -13.24
C GLN A 349 4.44 5.67 -14.73
N PHE A 350 3.44 5.60 -15.60
CA PHE A 350 3.62 5.84 -17.03
C PHE A 350 3.33 7.30 -17.38
N GLY A 351 4.38 8.07 -17.49
CA GLY A 351 4.37 9.51 -17.73
C GLY A 351 4.34 10.35 -16.46
N GLU A 352 4.88 11.57 -16.59
CA GLU A 352 4.87 12.55 -15.50
C GLU A 352 3.45 13.06 -15.26
N PRO A 353 3.01 13.23 -14.01
CA PRO A 353 1.67 13.69 -13.70
C PRO A 353 1.46 15.14 -14.13
N GLU A 354 0.37 15.38 -14.85
CA GLU A 354 -0.11 16.69 -15.28
C GLU A 354 -1.35 17.10 -14.45
N ASP A 355 -2.07 18.15 -14.88
CA ASP A 355 -3.36 18.55 -14.29
C ASP A 355 -4.40 17.40 -14.36
N VAL A 356 -4.27 16.52 -15.36
CA VAL A 356 -5.08 15.31 -15.54
C VAL A 356 -4.17 14.09 -15.43
N LEU A 357 -4.57 13.13 -14.61
CA LEU A 357 -3.89 11.84 -14.44
C LEU A 357 -4.90 10.72 -14.59
N CYS A 358 -4.57 9.71 -15.38
CA CYS A 358 -5.35 8.48 -15.47
C CYS A 358 -4.83 7.46 -14.44
N ILE A 359 -5.74 6.67 -13.86
CA ILE A 359 -5.42 5.54 -12.97
C ILE A 359 -6.09 4.29 -13.54
N ALA A 360 -5.32 3.22 -13.64
CA ALA A 360 -5.78 1.89 -14.05
C ALA A 360 -5.29 0.82 -13.06
N GLU A 361 -5.85 -0.39 -13.10
CA GLU A 361 -5.39 -1.47 -12.23
C GLU A 361 -4.10 -2.10 -12.75
N GLY A 362 -4.09 -2.57 -13.98
CA GLY A 362 -3.00 -3.35 -14.57
C GLY A 362 -2.07 -2.53 -15.48
N VAL A 363 -0.88 -3.09 -15.73
CA VAL A 363 0.15 -2.50 -16.60
C VAL A 363 -0.38 -2.33 -18.02
N GLU A 364 -0.97 -3.38 -18.57
CA GLU A 364 -1.49 -3.40 -19.95
C GLU A 364 -2.67 -2.43 -20.09
N THR A 365 -3.55 -2.39 -19.10
CA THR A 365 -4.64 -1.42 -19.03
C THR A 365 -4.09 0.01 -19.04
N ALA A 366 -3.12 0.30 -18.18
CA ALA A 366 -2.54 1.64 -18.10
C ALA A 366 -1.84 2.10 -19.38
N LEU A 367 -1.10 1.21 -20.04
CA LEU A 367 -0.47 1.50 -21.33
C LEU A 367 -1.50 1.72 -22.45
N SER A 368 -2.60 0.93 -22.44
CA SER A 368 -3.71 1.11 -23.37
C SER A 368 -4.39 2.46 -23.20
N VAL A 369 -4.58 2.87 -21.95
CA VAL A 369 -5.15 4.17 -21.60
C VAL A 369 -4.21 5.32 -21.99
N LEU A 370 -2.90 5.20 -21.71
CA LEU A 370 -1.90 6.18 -22.15
C LEU A 370 -1.92 6.35 -23.67
N LEU A 371 -1.92 5.23 -24.41
CA LEU A 371 -1.96 5.23 -25.88
C LEU A 371 -3.26 5.84 -26.43
N GLY A 372 -4.40 5.47 -25.82
CA GLY A 372 -5.72 5.90 -26.31
C GLY A 372 -6.07 7.34 -25.96
N THR A 373 -5.66 7.81 -24.77
CA THR A 373 -6.03 9.15 -24.29
C THR A 373 -4.97 10.21 -24.50
N GLY A 374 -3.69 9.82 -24.56
CA GLY A 374 -2.55 10.74 -24.55
C GLY A 374 -2.26 11.35 -23.17
N TYR A 375 -3.01 11.01 -22.11
CA TYR A 375 -2.73 11.44 -20.74
C TYR A 375 -1.81 10.47 -20.02
N PRO A 376 -0.94 10.95 -19.11
CA PRO A 376 -0.20 10.06 -18.22
C PRO A 376 -1.15 9.12 -17.47
N CYS A 377 -0.77 7.85 -17.37
CA CYS A 377 -1.58 6.83 -16.72
C CYS A 377 -0.74 5.99 -15.76
N TRP A 378 -1.16 5.89 -14.50
CA TRP A 378 -0.48 5.09 -13.49
C TRP A 378 -1.21 3.78 -13.24
N ALA A 379 -0.45 2.66 -13.19
CA ALA A 379 -1.00 1.36 -12.83
C ALA A 379 -0.88 1.13 -11.33
N ALA A 380 -2.01 0.88 -10.69
CA ALA A 380 -2.11 0.64 -9.25
C ALA A 380 -1.82 -0.81 -8.83
N ILE A 381 -1.52 -1.70 -9.80
CA ILE A 381 -1.08 -3.09 -9.64
C ILE A 381 -2.20 -4.04 -9.22
N SER A 382 -3.16 -3.57 -8.43
CA SER A 382 -4.30 -4.36 -7.95
C SER A 382 -5.47 -3.46 -7.55
N ALA A 383 -6.66 -4.04 -7.41
CA ALA A 383 -7.83 -3.33 -6.88
C ALA A 383 -7.57 -2.68 -5.51
N ASN A 384 -6.86 -3.38 -4.61
CA ASN A 384 -6.47 -2.77 -3.33
C ASN A 384 -5.49 -1.61 -3.52
N GLY A 385 -4.49 -1.77 -4.39
CA GLY A 385 -3.56 -0.70 -4.75
C GLY A 385 -4.29 0.52 -5.31
N MET A 386 -5.35 0.31 -6.12
CA MET A 386 -6.19 1.40 -6.64
C MET A 386 -6.83 2.22 -5.52
N THR A 387 -7.30 1.59 -4.45
CA THR A 387 -7.89 2.32 -3.32
C THR A 387 -6.86 3.16 -2.55
N GLU A 388 -5.59 2.76 -2.58
CA GLU A 388 -4.53 3.33 -1.75
C GLU A 388 -3.55 4.23 -2.50
N VAL A 389 -3.56 4.21 -3.86
CA VAL A 389 -2.62 4.98 -4.69
C VAL A 389 -2.62 6.46 -4.31
N LEU A 390 -1.43 7.01 -4.06
CA LEU A 390 -1.29 8.43 -3.73
C LEU A 390 -1.19 9.27 -5.01
N ILE A 391 -1.98 10.34 -5.06
CA ILE A 391 -2.05 11.24 -6.22
C ILE A 391 -1.33 12.55 -5.89
N PRO A 392 -0.43 13.05 -6.78
CA PRO A 392 0.26 14.32 -6.58
C PRO A 392 -0.71 15.48 -6.35
N GLN A 393 -0.30 16.43 -5.53
CA GLN A 393 -1.10 17.64 -5.24
C GLN A 393 -1.37 18.49 -6.48
N THR A 394 -0.46 18.46 -7.47
CA THR A 394 -0.57 19.18 -8.74
C THR A 394 -1.70 18.67 -9.61
N VAL A 395 -2.09 17.41 -9.48
CA VAL A 395 -3.19 16.81 -10.24
C VAL A 395 -4.53 17.36 -9.75
N LYS A 396 -5.32 17.90 -10.65
CA LYS A 396 -6.66 18.45 -10.39
C LYS A 396 -7.77 17.45 -10.71
N THR A 397 -7.57 16.70 -11.79
CA THR A 397 -8.56 15.73 -12.30
C THR A 397 -7.95 14.34 -12.40
N VAL A 398 -8.67 13.35 -11.90
CA VAL A 398 -8.28 11.94 -11.99
C VAL A 398 -9.33 11.18 -12.82
N LEU A 399 -8.91 10.55 -13.90
CA LEU A 399 -9.74 9.66 -14.69
C LEU A 399 -9.43 8.22 -14.28
N ILE A 400 -10.40 7.54 -13.70
CA ILE A 400 -10.25 6.18 -13.17
C ILE A 400 -10.80 5.19 -14.17
N PHE A 401 -9.92 4.44 -14.83
CA PHE A 401 -10.26 3.42 -15.82
C PHE A 401 -10.47 2.08 -15.10
N ALA A 402 -11.70 1.81 -14.72
CA ALA A 402 -12.07 0.59 -14.02
C ALA A 402 -12.22 -0.59 -14.99
N ASP A 403 -11.60 -1.71 -14.66
CA ASP A 403 -11.84 -2.97 -15.34
C ASP A 403 -13.26 -3.48 -14.98
N LYS A 404 -13.90 -4.15 -15.91
CA LYS A 404 -15.24 -4.70 -15.73
C LYS A 404 -15.17 -6.20 -15.49
N ASP A 405 -15.36 -6.60 -14.25
CA ASP A 405 -15.37 -8.00 -13.85
C ASP A 405 -16.74 -8.42 -13.29
N ARG A 406 -17.00 -9.74 -13.25
CA ARG A 406 -18.28 -10.27 -12.78
C ARG A 406 -18.48 -10.12 -11.27
N THR A 407 -17.42 -9.84 -10.52
CA THR A 407 -17.42 -9.67 -9.06
C THR A 407 -17.49 -8.20 -8.66
N GLU A 408 -17.48 -7.27 -9.64
CA GLU A 408 -17.48 -5.81 -9.44
C GLU A 408 -16.32 -5.29 -8.57
N THR A 409 -15.28 -6.09 -8.38
CA THR A 409 -14.13 -5.74 -7.54
C THR A 409 -13.42 -4.48 -8.06
N GLY A 410 -13.20 -4.39 -9.37
CA GLY A 410 -12.62 -3.21 -10.01
C GLY A 410 -13.50 -1.98 -9.86
N ALA A 411 -14.80 -2.11 -10.06
CA ALA A 411 -15.77 -1.01 -9.91
C ALA A 411 -15.82 -0.50 -8.46
N MET A 412 -15.84 -1.40 -7.48
CA MET A 412 -15.82 -1.01 -6.06
C MET A 412 -14.52 -0.32 -5.66
N ALA A 413 -13.38 -0.76 -6.17
CA ALA A 413 -12.10 -0.13 -5.92
C ALA A 413 -12.05 1.29 -6.52
N ALA A 414 -12.52 1.46 -7.76
CA ALA A 414 -12.62 2.74 -8.43
C ALA A 414 -13.52 3.73 -7.67
N GLU A 415 -14.66 3.26 -7.15
CA GLU A 415 -15.58 4.08 -6.36
C GLU A 415 -14.97 4.53 -5.03
N LYS A 416 -14.25 3.63 -4.33
CA LYS A 416 -13.52 3.97 -3.11
C LYS A 416 -12.44 5.03 -3.38
N LEU A 417 -11.69 4.88 -4.46
CA LEU A 417 -10.71 5.88 -4.89
C LEU A 417 -11.38 7.22 -5.20
N ARG A 418 -12.46 7.22 -5.98
CA ARG A 418 -13.23 8.41 -6.33
C ARG A 418 -13.72 9.15 -5.08
N ALA A 419 -14.32 8.43 -4.13
CA ALA A 419 -14.80 9.00 -2.88
C ALA A 419 -13.67 9.63 -2.05
N ARG A 420 -12.52 8.96 -1.96
CA ARG A 420 -11.35 9.48 -1.26
C ARG A 420 -10.82 10.76 -1.91
N LEU A 421 -10.68 10.76 -3.25
CA LEU A 421 -10.18 11.93 -3.99
C LEU A 421 -11.12 13.13 -3.90
N ALA A 422 -12.42 12.90 -3.85
CA ALA A 422 -13.41 13.97 -3.62
C ALA A 422 -13.20 14.66 -2.25
N LEU A 423 -12.88 13.89 -1.20
CA LEU A 423 -12.53 14.43 0.12
C LEU A 423 -11.19 15.19 0.11
N GLU A 424 -10.29 14.84 -0.80
CA GLU A 424 -9.01 15.54 -1.03
C GLU A 424 -9.19 16.80 -1.93
N GLY A 425 -10.42 17.11 -2.35
CA GLY A 425 -10.72 18.26 -3.20
C GLY A 425 -10.37 18.11 -4.68
N LYS A 426 -10.18 16.86 -5.15
CA LYS A 426 -9.88 16.54 -6.55
C LYS A 426 -11.14 16.12 -7.31
N LEU A 427 -11.24 16.51 -8.58
CA LEU A 427 -12.25 15.96 -9.48
C LEU A 427 -11.85 14.53 -9.85
N ALA A 428 -12.70 13.56 -9.58
CA ALA A 428 -12.45 12.17 -9.96
C ALA A 428 -13.63 11.61 -10.75
N VAL A 429 -13.36 11.07 -11.93
CA VAL A 429 -14.35 10.53 -12.87
C VAL A 429 -14.01 9.07 -13.16
N ILE A 430 -14.97 8.17 -12.97
CA ILE A 430 -14.82 6.77 -13.35
C ILE A 430 -15.22 6.61 -14.80
N ILE A 431 -14.31 6.06 -15.59
CA ILE A 431 -14.54 5.69 -16.99
C ILE A 431 -14.85 4.20 -17.02
N GLN A 432 -16.07 3.86 -17.38
CA GLN A 432 -16.57 2.48 -17.39
C GLN A 432 -16.58 1.88 -18.78
N ILE A 433 -16.33 0.58 -18.88
CA ILE A 433 -16.48 -0.20 -20.11
C ILE A 433 -17.98 -0.43 -20.36
N ALA A 434 -18.50 0.10 -21.46
CA ALA A 434 -19.91 -0.03 -21.84
C ALA A 434 -20.25 -1.45 -22.30
N ASP A 435 -19.29 -2.14 -22.93
CA ASP A 435 -19.51 -3.48 -23.53
C ASP A 435 -19.89 -4.51 -22.48
N ALA A 436 -20.70 -5.47 -22.88
CA ALA A 436 -21.04 -6.63 -22.06
C ALA A 436 -19.82 -7.57 -21.96
N ILE A 437 -19.65 -8.20 -20.81
CA ILE A 437 -18.63 -9.23 -20.61
C ILE A 437 -19.00 -10.43 -21.51
N PRO A 438 -18.11 -10.87 -22.42
CA PRO A 438 -18.37 -12.03 -23.27
C PRO A 438 -18.71 -13.30 -22.45
N GLU A 439 -19.51 -14.16 -23.04
CA GLU A 439 -19.82 -15.45 -22.43
C GLU A 439 -18.53 -16.27 -22.23
N GLY A 440 -18.38 -16.90 -21.09
CA GLY A 440 -17.16 -17.64 -20.72
C GLY A 440 -15.97 -16.79 -20.28
N SER A 441 -16.00 -15.42 -20.46
CA SER A 441 -14.97 -14.53 -19.96
C SER A 441 -15.20 -14.17 -18.48
N LYS A 442 -14.09 -13.97 -17.74
CA LYS A 442 -14.13 -13.50 -16.36
C LYS A 442 -14.41 -12.00 -16.24
N GLY A 443 -14.05 -11.23 -17.27
CA GLY A 443 -14.20 -9.78 -17.31
C GLY A 443 -13.73 -9.21 -18.64
N LEU A 444 -13.72 -7.88 -18.72
CA LEU A 444 -13.12 -7.07 -19.77
C LEU A 444 -12.21 -6.03 -19.13
N ASP A 445 -11.02 -5.86 -19.66
CA ASP A 445 -10.13 -4.76 -19.34
C ASP A 445 -10.02 -3.75 -20.50
N TRP A 446 -9.40 -2.60 -20.26
CA TRP A 446 -9.24 -1.59 -21.28
C TRP A 446 -8.22 -1.97 -22.36
N ASN A 447 -7.39 -2.97 -22.14
CA ASN A 447 -6.57 -3.54 -23.21
C ASN A 447 -7.43 -4.40 -24.18
N ASP A 448 -8.45 -5.09 -23.68
CA ASP A 448 -9.40 -5.79 -24.52
C ASP A 448 -10.17 -4.79 -25.41
N ILE A 449 -10.55 -3.63 -24.86
CA ILE A 449 -11.19 -2.54 -25.64
C ILE A 449 -10.24 -1.99 -26.71
N LEU A 450 -8.98 -1.75 -26.37
CA LEU A 450 -7.97 -1.32 -27.34
C LEU A 450 -7.83 -2.32 -28.50
N ARG A 451 -7.73 -3.60 -28.19
CA ARG A 451 -7.58 -4.68 -29.17
C ARG A 451 -8.80 -4.83 -30.08
N ALA A 452 -10.00 -4.63 -29.52
CA ALA A 452 -11.24 -4.78 -30.29
C ALA A 452 -11.63 -3.56 -31.11
N LYS A 453 -11.36 -2.35 -30.60
CA LYS A 453 -11.91 -1.10 -31.16
C LYS A 453 -10.85 -0.03 -31.49
N GLY A 454 -9.61 -0.26 -31.13
CA GLY A 454 -8.52 0.70 -31.30
C GLY A 454 -8.60 1.90 -30.37
N VAL A 455 -7.71 2.87 -30.61
CA VAL A 455 -7.58 4.09 -29.77
C VAL A 455 -8.81 4.99 -29.82
N GLY A 456 -9.63 4.93 -30.85
CA GLY A 456 -10.86 5.74 -30.96
C GLY A 456 -11.94 5.42 -29.94
N ALA A 457 -11.80 4.32 -29.17
CA ALA A 457 -12.72 3.96 -28.08
C ALA A 457 -12.43 4.69 -26.75
N PHE A 458 -11.32 5.42 -26.68
CA PHE A 458 -10.92 6.14 -25.48
C PHE A 458 -11.32 7.61 -25.52
N PRO A 459 -11.60 8.26 -24.38
CA PRO A 459 -11.80 9.71 -24.34
C PRO A 459 -10.51 10.42 -24.73
N VAL A 460 -10.56 11.18 -25.81
CA VAL A 460 -9.39 11.85 -26.39
C VAL A 460 -9.06 13.12 -25.58
N ARG A 461 -7.76 13.37 -25.37
CA ARG A 461 -7.25 14.65 -24.89
C ARG A 461 -7.72 15.77 -25.84
N LYS A 462 -8.50 16.73 -25.31
CA LYS A 462 -8.81 17.94 -26.06
C LYS A 462 -7.52 18.76 -26.21
N ALA A 463 -7.17 19.08 -27.45
CA ALA A 463 -6.02 19.92 -27.80
C ALA A 463 -6.14 21.32 -27.20
#